data_f5abe2e625a0d1a91c3257e080e2b138
#
_entry.id   f5abe2e625a0d1a91c3257e080e2b138
#
_cell.length_a   1.000
_cell.length_b   1.000
_cell.length_c   1.000
_cell.angle_alpha   90.00
_cell.angle_beta   90.00
_cell.angle_gamma   90.00
#
_symmetry.space_group_name_H-M   'P 1'
#
loop_
_entity.id
_entity.type
_entity.pdbx_description
1 polymer ?
#
loop_
_entity_poly.entity_id
_entity_poly.type
_entity_poly.pdbx_seq_one_letter_code
_entity_poly.pdbx_strand_id
1 'polypeptide(L)'
;LAGLGLYLAGSILALVATDLSVLVLARCVQGVGAAAAMVLSRVIINDTHAPRAAAASMAAVMSATALAPMLAFSLGGVLYDAFGWQGGIGVTVLLGTVAFISALIILEETHRSRQSRLSLESVTLNYIGLLRNKQFLLFAGNLGFQASIFFALLSFLPFAFHRLGYSAAAFGFFVTALPVGFLTGSAVSRKLTPLWGISRMVRTGSSLSILATGTMAVLAFVGYRSVWALLLPAMLFAFSNGLVVANSTMGAVNAAHRSVAGFASGLAGSFQLAFASLVAWLTVFLGAAEDVRIGTAVVFTMALVGTALAFLIPLDSGDSTP
;
A
#
# COMPACT_ATOMS: atom_id res chain seq x y z
N LEU A 1 -11.40 -3.56 -20.94
CA LEU A 1 -12.84 -3.71 -20.62
C LEU A 1 -13.09 -4.87 -19.66
N ALA A 2 -12.60 -6.11 -19.95
CA ALA A 2 -12.86 -7.28 -19.10
C ALA A 2 -12.45 -7.07 -17.62
N GLY A 3 -11.30 -6.45 -17.34
CA GLY A 3 -10.87 -6.12 -15.97
C GLY A 3 -11.82 -5.17 -15.25
N LEU A 4 -12.29 -4.12 -15.91
CA LEU A 4 -13.29 -3.20 -15.35
C LEU A 4 -14.65 -3.88 -15.16
N GLY A 5 -15.04 -4.77 -16.06
CA GLY A 5 -16.24 -5.60 -15.92
C GLY A 5 -16.17 -6.51 -14.68
N LEU A 6 -15.04 -7.19 -14.46
CA LEU A 6 -14.81 -7.99 -13.25
C LEU A 6 -14.83 -7.12 -11.98
N TYR A 7 -14.21 -5.95 -12.01
CA TYR A 7 -14.24 -5.00 -10.89
C TYR A 7 -15.69 -4.61 -10.53
N LEU A 8 -16.48 -4.25 -11.55
CA LEU A 8 -17.85 -3.83 -11.35
C LEU A 8 -18.74 -4.99 -10.87
N ALA A 9 -18.60 -6.18 -11.47
CA ALA A 9 -19.33 -7.38 -11.05
C ALA A 9 -19.00 -7.74 -9.58
N GLY A 10 -17.72 -7.72 -9.20
CA GLY A 10 -17.30 -7.93 -7.81
C GLY A 10 -17.84 -6.85 -6.87
N SER A 11 -17.88 -5.59 -7.30
CA SER A 11 -18.43 -4.49 -6.49
C SER A 11 -19.94 -4.65 -6.26
N ILE A 12 -20.70 -5.00 -7.29
CA ILE A 12 -22.14 -5.26 -7.18
C ILE A 12 -22.41 -6.48 -6.30
N LEU A 13 -21.67 -7.57 -6.49
CA LEU A 13 -21.80 -8.77 -5.66
C LEU A 13 -21.50 -8.45 -4.19
N ALA A 14 -20.48 -7.61 -3.91
CA ALA A 14 -20.18 -7.17 -2.56
C ALA A 14 -21.31 -6.34 -1.93
N LEU A 15 -22.00 -5.50 -2.73
CA LEU A 15 -23.09 -4.66 -2.26
C LEU A 15 -24.31 -5.48 -1.81
N VAL A 16 -24.58 -6.59 -2.51
CA VAL A 16 -25.73 -7.47 -2.22
C VAL A 16 -25.34 -8.68 -1.37
N ALA A 17 -24.12 -8.75 -0.87
CA ALA A 17 -23.65 -9.87 -0.06
C ALA A 17 -24.46 -9.99 1.24
N THR A 18 -24.97 -11.19 1.51
CA THR A 18 -25.77 -11.53 2.70
C THR A 18 -24.94 -12.17 3.80
N ASP A 19 -23.78 -12.71 3.44
CA ASP A 19 -22.87 -13.35 4.38
C ASP A 19 -21.40 -12.99 4.08
N LEU A 20 -20.53 -13.27 5.06
CA LEU A 20 -19.10 -12.93 5.00
C LEU A 20 -18.39 -13.66 3.86
N SER A 21 -18.76 -14.90 3.55
CA SER A 21 -18.09 -15.71 2.53
C SER A 21 -18.33 -15.12 1.13
N VAL A 22 -19.58 -14.73 0.85
CA VAL A 22 -19.95 -14.04 -0.40
C VAL A 22 -19.22 -12.70 -0.49
N LEU A 23 -19.15 -11.93 0.60
CA LEU A 23 -18.42 -10.67 0.63
C LEU A 23 -16.93 -10.86 0.33
N VAL A 24 -16.28 -11.85 0.94
CA VAL A 24 -14.86 -12.16 0.68
C VAL A 24 -14.64 -12.56 -0.78
N LEU A 25 -15.49 -13.45 -1.33
CA LEU A 25 -15.41 -13.83 -2.74
C LEU A 25 -15.58 -12.63 -3.68
N ALA A 26 -16.56 -11.79 -3.41
CA ALA A 26 -16.83 -10.57 -4.17
C ALA A 26 -15.60 -9.63 -4.16
N ARG A 27 -14.94 -9.48 -3.01
CA ARG A 27 -13.70 -8.70 -2.87
C ARG A 27 -12.52 -9.30 -3.64
N CYS A 28 -12.41 -10.63 -3.69
CA CYS A 28 -11.40 -11.28 -4.53
C CYS A 28 -11.62 -10.97 -6.02
N VAL A 29 -12.85 -11.11 -6.50
CA VAL A 29 -13.21 -10.80 -7.90
C VAL A 29 -12.95 -9.33 -8.22
N GLN A 30 -13.38 -8.43 -7.33
CA GLN A 30 -13.13 -6.98 -7.43
C GLN A 30 -11.62 -6.68 -7.50
N GLY A 31 -10.81 -7.32 -6.64
CA GLY A 31 -9.37 -7.13 -6.59
C GLY A 31 -8.66 -7.54 -7.88
N VAL A 32 -9.04 -8.66 -8.48
CA VAL A 32 -8.53 -9.11 -9.79
C VAL A 32 -8.84 -8.08 -10.87
N GLY A 33 -10.09 -7.59 -10.90
CA GLY A 33 -10.52 -6.55 -11.85
C GLY A 33 -9.75 -5.24 -11.67
N ALA A 34 -9.56 -4.78 -10.42
CA ALA A 34 -8.81 -3.57 -10.10
C ALA A 34 -7.33 -3.67 -10.51
N ALA A 35 -6.69 -4.82 -10.25
CA ALA A 35 -5.30 -5.05 -10.62
C ALA A 35 -5.10 -4.98 -12.14
N ALA A 36 -6.00 -5.60 -12.92
CA ALA A 36 -5.98 -5.54 -14.37
C ALA A 36 -6.14 -4.09 -14.88
N ALA A 37 -7.10 -3.34 -14.33
CA ALA A 37 -7.33 -1.95 -14.71
C ALA A 37 -6.13 -1.06 -14.39
N MET A 38 -5.49 -1.24 -13.23
CA MET A 38 -4.31 -0.47 -12.79
C MET A 38 -3.10 -0.72 -13.70
N VAL A 39 -2.85 -1.96 -14.11
CA VAL A 39 -1.74 -2.29 -15.00
C VAL A 39 -1.99 -1.74 -16.40
N LEU A 40 -3.18 -1.99 -16.96
CA LEU A 40 -3.52 -1.58 -18.32
C LEU A 40 -3.57 -0.06 -18.48
N SER A 41 -4.00 0.69 -17.47
CA SER A 41 -4.00 2.16 -17.54
C SER A 41 -2.60 2.73 -17.81
N ARG A 42 -1.56 2.16 -17.21
CA ARG A 42 -0.17 2.57 -17.43
C ARG A 42 0.33 2.21 -18.83
N VAL A 43 -0.06 1.04 -19.34
CA VAL A 43 0.27 0.60 -20.69
C VAL A 43 -0.38 1.54 -21.71
N ILE A 44 -1.69 1.80 -21.58
CA ILE A 44 -2.44 2.69 -22.46
C ILE A 44 -1.83 4.09 -22.51
N ILE A 45 -1.46 4.68 -21.37
CA ILE A 45 -0.78 5.98 -21.33
C ILE A 45 0.50 5.97 -22.16
N ASN A 46 1.32 4.91 -22.01
CA ASN A 46 2.57 4.80 -22.75
C ASN A 46 2.37 4.56 -24.25
N ASP A 47 1.30 3.86 -24.64
CA ASP A 47 1.02 3.52 -26.03
C ASP A 47 0.38 4.70 -26.80
N THR A 48 -0.35 5.56 -26.08
CA THR A 48 -1.13 6.64 -26.71
C THR A 48 -0.46 8.01 -26.69
N HIS A 49 0.57 8.20 -25.86
CA HIS A 49 1.21 9.51 -25.65
C HIS A 49 2.70 9.49 -26.01
N ALA A 50 3.17 10.61 -26.58
CA ALA A 50 4.60 10.85 -26.73
C ALA A 50 5.29 10.88 -25.34
N PRO A 51 6.59 10.54 -25.21
CA PRO A 51 7.28 10.33 -23.92
C PRO A 51 7.11 11.45 -22.89
N ARG A 52 7.12 12.72 -23.31
CA ARG A 52 6.90 13.86 -22.40
C ARG A 52 5.46 13.96 -21.90
N ALA A 53 4.48 13.73 -22.77
CA ALA A 53 3.06 13.75 -22.42
C ALA A 53 2.70 12.52 -21.58
N ALA A 54 3.26 11.34 -21.89
CA ALA A 54 3.12 10.13 -21.09
C ALA A 54 3.62 10.34 -19.65
N ALA A 55 4.78 10.98 -19.48
CA ALA A 55 5.32 11.32 -18.16
C ALA A 55 4.39 12.25 -17.36
N ALA A 56 3.82 13.28 -18.01
CA ALA A 56 2.88 14.20 -17.36
C ALA A 56 1.57 13.48 -16.95
N SER A 57 1.00 12.65 -17.84
CA SER A 57 -0.20 11.88 -17.56
C SER A 57 0.04 10.87 -16.43
N MET A 58 1.21 10.21 -16.42
CA MET A 58 1.59 9.29 -15.35
C MET A 58 1.73 10.01 -14.00
N ALA A 59 2.33 11.21 -13.99
CA ALA A 59 2.43 12.03 -12.78
C ALA A 59 1.05 12.42 -12.23
N ALA A 60 0.09 12.75 -13.10
CA ALA A 60 -1.29 13.03 -12.70
C ALA A 60 -1.97 11.79 -12.06
N VAL A 61 -1.80 10.61 -12.67
CA VAL A 61 -2.31 9.34 -12.11
C VAL A 61 -1.67 9.04 -10.74
N MET A 62 -0.36 9.23 -10.60
CA MET A 62 0.32 9.04 -9.32
C MET A 62 -0.18 10.02 -8.25
N SER A 63 -0.40 11.28 -8.62
CA SER A 63 -0.96 12.29 -7.70
C SER A 63 -2.38 11.93 -7.26
N ALA A 64 -3.24 11.51 -8.17
CA ALA A 64 -4.59 11.05 -7.85
C ALA A 64 -4.56 9.82 -6.91
N THR A 65 -3.67 8.85 -7.18
CA THR A 65 -3.49 7.66 -6.33
C THR A 65 -3.03 8.02 -4.91
N ALA A 66 -2.20 9.05 -4.76
CA ALA A 66 -1.74 9.53 -3.46
C ALA A 66 -2.82 10.29 -2.67
N LEU A 67 -3.69 11.03 -3.37
CA LEU A 67 -4.77 11.82 -2.76
C LEU A 67 -6.02 10.98 -2.44
N ALA A 68 -6.28 9.93 -3.21
CA ALA A 68 -7.47 9.09 -3.05
C ALA A 68 -7.66 8.55 -1.62
N PRO A 69 -6.65 8.02 -0.91
CA PRO A 69 -6.81 7.57 0.47
C PRO A 69 -7.23 8.68 1.43
N MET A 70 -6.79 9.94 1.22
CA MET A 70 -7.15 11.06 2.09
C MET A 70 -8.67 11.30 2.06
N LEU A 71 -9.25 11.31 0.87
CA LEU A 71 -10.69 11.47 0.68
C LEU A 71 -11.46 10.21 1.11
N ALA A 72 -10.90 9.02 0.82
CA ALA A 72 -11.55 7.75 1.10
C ALA A 72 -11.75 7.50 2.60
N PHE A 73 -10.81 7.87 3.47
CA PHE A 73 -10.96 7.68 4.91
C PHE A 73 -12.08 8.57 5.48
N SER A 74 -12.07 9.87 5.18
CA SER A 74 -13.10 10.78 5.67
C SER A 74 -14.47 10.46 5.08
N LEU A 75 -14.56 10.28 3.77
CA LEU A 75 -15.80 9.95 3.09
C LEU A 75 -16.35 8.60 3.54
N GLY A 76 -15.48 7.60 3.68
CA GLY A 76 -15.84 6.26 4.12
C GLY A 76 -16.41 6.25 5.53
N GLY A 77 -15.87 7.05 6.46
CA GLY A 77 -16.40 7.19 7.81
C GLY A 77 -17.79 7.82 7.84
N VAL A 78 -17.99 8.91 7.10
CA VAL A 78 -19.32 9.57 6.98
C VAL A 78 -20.35 8.64 6.35
N LEU A 79 -19.98 7.94 5.28
CA LEU A 79 -20.86 6.99 4.61
C LEU A 79 -21.21 5.80 5.50
N TYR A 80 -20.28 5.35 6.33
CA TYR A 80 -20.53 4.28 7.28
C TYR A 80 -21.53 4.71 8.35
N ASP A 81 -21.40 5.91 8.91
CA ASP A 81 -22.34 6.43 9.91
C ASP A 81 -23.76 6.66 9.33
N ALA A 82 -23.86 7.01 8.02
CA ALA A 82 -25.14 7.28 7.36
C ALA A 82 -25.81 6.02 6.78
N PHE A 83 -25.05 5.10 6.18
CA PHE A 83 -25.54 4.00 5.36
C PHE A 83 -24.96 2.62 5.75
N GLY A 84 -24.20 2.56 6.85
CA GLY A 84 -23.47 1.35 7.22
C GLY A 84 -22.34 1.02 6.23
N TRP A 85 -21.84 -0.22 6.29
CA TRP A 85 -20.74 -0.69 5.44
C TRP A 85 -21.09 -0.69 3.94
N GLN A 86 -22.37 -0.79 3.58
CA GLN A 86 -22.86 -0.74 2.20
C GLN A 86 -22.61 0.62 1.55
N GLY A 87 -22.58 1.72 2.32
CA GLY A 87 -22.32 3.06 1.79
C GLY A 87 -20.98 3.16 1.08
N GLY A 88 -19.93 2.64 1.69
CA GLY A 88 -18.60 2.60 1.07
C GLY A 88 -18.54 1.73 -0.20
N ILE A 89 -19.22 0.58 -0.20
CA ILE A 89 -19.30 -0.29 -1.37
C ILE A 89 -20.12 0.36 -2.50
N GLY A 90 -21.20 1.07 -2.16
CA GLY A 90 -22.01 1.81 -3.13
C GLY A 90 -21.19 2.82 -3.93
N VAL A 91 -20.26 3.53 -3.27
CA VAL A 91 -19.32 4.43 -3.97
C VAL A 91 -18.40 3.67 -4.92
N THR A 92 -17.90 2.48 -4.54
CA THR A 92 -17.07 1.68 -5.46
C THR A 92 -17.85 1.19 -6.68
N VAL A 93 -19.14 0.84 -6.52
CA VAL A 93 -20.05 0.52 -7.63
C VAL A 93 -20.24 1.73 -8.54
N LEU A 94 -20.54 2.90 -7.98
CA LEU A 94 -20.73 4.12 -8.75
C LEU A 94 -19.47 4.47 -9.57
N LEU A 95 -18.31 4.53 -8.92
CA LEU A 95 -17.05 4.85 -9.60
C LEU A 95 -16.66 3.78 -10.63
N GLY A 96 -16.89 2.50 -10.32
CA GLY A 96 -16.68 1.39 -11.26
C GLY A 96 -17.57 1.49 -12.48
N THR A 97 -18.84 1.84 -12.31
CA THR A 97 -19.80 2.06 -13.39
C THR A 97 -19.39 3.21 -14.29
N VAL A 98 -19.02 4.36 -13.70
CA VAL A 98 -18.53 5.52 -14.45
C VAL A 98 -17.27 5.16 -15.23
N ALA A 99 -16.31 4.49 -14.59
CA ALA A 99 -15.07 4.08 -15.25
C ALA A 99 -15.34 3.07 -16.39
N PHE A 100 -16.23 2.10 -16.19
CA PHE A 100 -16.58 1.10 -17.20
C PHE A 100 -17.28 1.74 -18.41
N ILE A 101 -18.28 2.60 -18.18
CA ILE A 101 -18.99 3.31 -19.25
C ILE A 101 -18.03 4.25 -19.99
N SER A 102 -17.21 5.01 -19.28
CA SER A 102 -16.22 5.90 -19.91
C SER A 102 -15.23 5.11 -20.78
N ALA A 103 -14.78 3.95 -20.31
CA ALA A 103 -13.90 3.08 -21.09
C ALA A 103 -14.58 2.49 -22.32
N LEU A 104 -15.88 2.14 -22.24
CA LEU A 104 -16.65 1.67 -23.39
C LEU A 104 -16.80 2.73 -24.50
N ILE A 105 -16.94 3.99 -24.10
CA ILE A 105 -17.20 5.10 -25.04
C ILE A 105 -15.89 5.66 -25.62
N ILE A 106 -14.84 5.77 -24.80
CA ILE A 106 -13.64 6.55 -25.14
C ILE A 106 -12.47 5.67 -25.56
N LEU A 107 -12.40 4.41 -25.03
CA LEU A 107 -11.20 3.58 -25.17
C LEU A 107 -11.20 2.88 -26.53
N GLU A 108 -10.31 3.32 -27.42
CA GLU A 108 -9.99 2.59 -28.64
C GLU A 108 -8.93 1.49 -28.38
N GLU A 109 -8.92 0.43 -29.19
CA GLU A 109 -7.90 -0.63 -29.11
C GLU A 109 -6.54 -0.08 -29.51
N THR A 110 -5.61 0.01 -28.57
CA THR A 110 -4.29 0.60 -28.79
C THR A 110 -3.24 -0.43 -29.22
N HIS A 111 -3.48 -1.72 -28.98
CA HIS A 111 -2.50 -2.77 -29.23
C HIS A 111 -2.68 -3.40 -30.62
N ARG A 112 -2.00 -2.82 -31.61
CA ARG A 112 -2.07 -3.26 -33.04
C ARG A 112 -1.12 -4.40 -33.41
N SER A 113 -0.14 -4.73 -32.55
CA SER A 113 0.84 -5.80 -32.85
C SER A 113 0.96 -6.79 -31.70
N ARG A 114 0.50 -8.03 -31.94
CA ARG A 114 0.79 -9.17 -31.07
C ARG A 114 2.29 -9.53 -31.15
N GLN A 115 3.12 -8.89 -30.34
CA GLN A 115 4.51 -9.30 -30.24
C GLN A 115 4.72 -10.31 -29.10
N SER A 116 5.46 -11.35 -29.45
CA SER A 116 6.07 -12.42 -28.68
C SER A 116 5.29 -13.02 -27.50
N ARG A 117 4.97 -14.30 -27.64
CA ARG A 117 4.54 -15.15 -26.53
C ARG A 117 5.65 -15.17 -25.48
N LEU A 118 5.42 -14.53 -24.34
CA LEU A 118 6.25 -14.77 -23.16
C LEU A 118 6.24 -16.27 -22.87
N SER A 119 7.36 -16.94 -22.95
CA SER A 119 7.47 -18.34 -22.53
C SER A 119 7.24 -18.39 -21.02
N LEU A 120 6.31 -19.24 -20.57
CA LEU A 120 6.08 -19.49 -19.15
C LEU A 120 7.38 -19.88 -18.43
N GLU A 121 8.26 -20.58 -19.13
CA GLU A 121 9.58 -20.96 -18.63
C GLU A 121 10.44 -19.73 -18.33
N SER A 122 10.52 -18.76 -19.25
CA SER A 122 11.30 -17.53 -19.03
C SER A 122 10.74 -16.68 -17.88
N VAL A 123 9.43 -16.61 -17.73
CA VAL A 123 8.77 -15.94 -16.63
C VAL A 123 9.14 -16.59 -15.29
N THR A 124 9.04 -17.92 -15.22
CA THR A 124 9.36 -18.68 -14.01
C THR A 124 10.83 -18.55 -13.61
N LEU A 125 11.75 -18.65 -14.59
CA LEU A 125 13.18 -18.49 -14.34
C LEU A 125 13.53 -17.08 -13.83
N ASN A 126 12.90 -16.04 -14.36
CA ASN A 126 13.09 -14.67 -13.88
C ASN A 126 12.63 -14.50 -12.42
N TYR A 127 11.49 -15.06 -12.04
CA TYR A 127 11.03 -15.01 -10.65
C TYR A 127 11.94 -15.82 -9.71
N ILE A 128 12.38 -17.01 -10.10
CA ILE A 128 13.33 -17.81 -9.30
C ILE A 128 14.65 -17.05 -9.13
N GLY A 129 15.15 -16.41 -10.18
CA GLY A 129 16.38 -15.59 -10.12
C GLY A 129 16.24 -14.44 -9.11
N LEU A 130 15.10 -13.74 -9.08
CA LEU A 130 14.83 -12.67 -8.13
C LEU A 130 14.73 -13.20 -6.69
N LEU A 131 14.07 -14.36 -6.48
CA LEU A 131 13.95 -15.00 -5.16
C LEU A 131 15.28 -15.52 -4.61
N ARG A 132 16.30 -15.70 -5.46
CA ARG A 132 17.67 -16.04 -5.06
C ARG A 132 18.56 -14.82 -4.84
N ASN A 133 18.11 -13.64 -5.25
CA ASN A 133 18.87 -12.41 -5.07
C ASN A 133 18.66 -11.85 -3.67
N LYS A 134 19.69 -11.96 -2.82
CA LYS A 134 19.65 -11.51 -1.42
C LYS A 134 19.31 -10.02 -1.29
N GLN A 135 19.88 -9.18 -2.13
CA GLN A 135 19.64 -7.74 -2.07
C GLN A 135 18.20 -7.39 -2.44
N PHE A 136 17.64 -8.05 -3.47
CA PHE A 136 16.23 -7.94 -3.81
C PHE A 136 15.34 -8.33 -2.62
N LEU A 137 15.62 -9.49 -2.01
CA LEU A 137 14.82 -9.98 -0.87
C LEU A 137 14.86 -9.06 0.35
N LEU A 138 16.02 -8.44 0.63
CA LEU A 138 16.15 -7.49 1.74
C LEU A 138 15.29 -6.23 1.52
N PHE A 139 15.33 -5.65 0.33
CA PHE A 139 14.50 -4.49 0.00
C PHE A 139 13.01 -4.84 -0.10
N ALA A 140 12.66 -5.92 -0.79
CA ALA A 140 11.26 -6.36 -0.92
C ALA A 140 10.67 -6.80 0.42
N GLY A 141 11.46 -7.48 1.27
CA GLY A 141 11.07 -7.83 2.63
C GLY A 141 10.84 -6.59 3.50
N ASN A 142 11.76 -5.63 3.50
CA ASN A 142 11.57 -4.36 4.21
C ASN A 142 10.30 -3.65 3.76
N LEU A 143 10.05 -3.57 2.45
CA LEU A 143 8.83 -3.00 1.88
C LEU A 143 7.57 -3.74 2.38
N GLY A 144 7.61 -5.08 2.42
CA GLY A 144 6.53 -5.92 2.94
C GLY A 144 6.23 -5.66 4.42
N PHE A 145 7.26 -5.57 5.26
CA PHE A 145 7.08 -5.27 6.69
C PHE A 145 6.55 -3.85 6.93
N GLN A 146 7.00 -2.85 6.19
CA GLN A 146 6.47 -1.48 6.27
C GLN A 146 4.97 -1.43 5.88
N ALA A 147 4.58 -2.12 4.82
CA ALA A 147 3.18 -2.23 4.44
C ALA A 147 2.36 -2.98 5.49
N SER A 148 2.92 -4.04 6.08
CA SER A 148 2.27 -4.81 7.15
C SER A 148 1.91 -3.95 8.36
N ILE A 149 2.80 -3.05 8.78
CA ILE A 149 2.51 -2.10 9.86
C ILE A 149 1.32 -1.22 9.50
N PHE A 150 1.30 -0.66 8.28
CA PHE A 150 0.23 0.22 7.84
C PHE A 150 -1.14 -0.47 7.82
N PHE A 151 -1.22 -1.66 7.21
CA PHE A 151 -2.47 -2.40 7.11
C PHE A 151 -2.91 -2.99 8.45
N ALA A 152 -1.97 -3.39 9.32
CA ALA A 152 -2.28 -3.80 10.68
C ALA A 152 -2.86 -2.62 11.49
N LEU A 153 -2.29 -1.41 11.40
CA LEU A 153 -2.87 -0.22 12.01
C LEU A 153 -4.32 -0.01 11.55
N LEU A 154 -4.58 -0.08 10.25
CA LEU A 154 -5.93 0.07 9.71
C LEU A 154 -6.89 -1.05 10.16
N SER A 155 -6.39 -2.24 10.53
CA SER A 155 -7.22 -3.36 10.95
C SER A 155 -7.70 -3.26 12.39
N PHE A 156 -6.95 -2.60 13.30
CA PHE A 156 -7.36 -2.52 14.72
C PHE A 156 -7.70 -1.10 15.22
N LEU A 157 -7.17 -0.04 14.59
CA LEU A 157 -7.45 1.34 15.01
C LEU A 157 -8.95 1.69 15.02
N PRO A 158 -9.79 1.26 14.06
CA PRO A 158 -11.23 1.54 14.12
C PRO A 158 -11.87 1.06 15.41
N PHE A 159 -11.52 -0.15 15.86
CA PHE A 159 -12.03 -0.73 17.10
C PHE A 159 -11.51 0.02 18.34
N ALA A 160 -10.24 0.45 18.32
CA ALA A 160 -9.67 1.24 19.40
C ALA A 160 -10.36 2.61 19.53
N PHE A 161 -10.63 3.29 18.42
CA PHE A 161 -11.35 4.56 18.38
C PHE A 161 -12.80 4.42 18.86
N HIS A 162 -13.49 3.38 18.40
CA HIS A 162 -14.86 3.09 18.86
C HIS A 162 -14.93 2.90 20.38
N ARG A 163 -13.96 2.18 20.97
CA ARG A 163 -13.87 2.01 22.44
C ARG A 163 -13.56 3.29 23.20
N LEU A 164 -12.94 4.27 22.54
CA LEU A 164 -12.72 5.61 23.09
C LEU A 164 -13.94 6.52 22.90
N GLY A 165 -15.05 6.01 22.31
CA GLY A 165 -16.30 6.74 22.12
C GLY A 165 -16.37 7.58 20.84
N TYR A 166 -15.45 7.37 19.89
CA TYR A 166 -15.46 8.07 18.60
C TYR A 166 -16.30 7.33 17.56
N SER A 167 -17.04 8.10 16.73
CA SER A 167 -17.80 7.57 15.60
C SER A 167 -16.86 7.17 14.43
N ALA A 168 -17.41 6.44 13.45
CA ALA A 168 -16.65 6.08 12.24
C ALA A 168 -16.28 7.31 11.41
N ALA A 169 -17.13 8.34 11.37
CA ALA A 169 -16.79 9.61 10.72
C ALA A 169 -15.61 10.31 11.42
N ALA A 170 -15.60 10.36 12.76
CA ALA A 170 -14.49 10.91 13.53
C ALA A 170 -13.20 10.14 13.29
N PHE A 171 -13.25 8.79 13.29
CA PHE A 171 -12.12 7.94 12.93
C PHE A 171 -11.58 8.27 11.53
N GLY A 172 -12.45 8.31 10.52
CA GLY A 172 -12.08 8.64 9.14
C GLY A 172 -11.39 10.00 9.02
N PHE A 173 -11.91 11.01 9.74
CA PHE A 173 -11.31 12.35 9.78
C PHE A 173 -9.91 12.33 10.42
N PHE A 174 -9.72 11.70 11.56
CA PHE A 174 -8.42 11.63 12.23
C PHE A 174 -7.40 10.84 11.41
N VAL A 175 -7.80 9.72 10.81
CA VAL A 175 -6.90 8.86 10.03
C VAL A 175 -6.47 9.51 8.71
N THR A 176 -7.20 10.53 8.22
CA THR A 176 -6.78 11.36 7.08
C THR A 176 -5.43 12.07 7.34
N ALA A 177 -5.00 12.20 8.59
CA ALA A 177 -3.68 12.71 8.93
C ALA A 177 -2.52 11.76 8.51
N LEU A 178 -2.78 10.46 8.37
CA LEU A 178 -1.73 9.48 7.96
C LEU A 178 -1.22 9.74 6.54
N PRO A 179 -2.06 9.90 5.50
CA PRO A 179 -1.60 10.32 4.18
C PRO A 179 -0.80 11.63 4.20
N VAL A 180 -1.14 12.60 5.05
CA VAL A 180 -0.36 13.85 5.20
C VAL A 180 1.04 13.54 5.73
N GLY A 181 1.15 12.69 6.75
CA GLY A 181 2.44 12.21 7.25
C GLY A 181 3.25 11.51 6.16
N PHE A 182 2.64 10.61 5.40
CA PHE A 182 3.28 9.92 4.28
C PHE A 182 3.78 10.86 3.18
N LEU A 183 2.96 11.83 2.77
CA LEU A 183 3.33 12.81 1.74
C LEU A 183 4.48 13.71 2.19
N THR A 184 4.47 14.16 3.45
CA THR A 184 5.58 14.95 4.01
C THR A 184 6.87 14.15 4.08
N GLY A 185 6.81 12.88 4.54
CA GLY A 185 7.95 11.96 4.52
C GLY A 185 8.48 11.71 3.11
N SER A 186 7.60 11.49 2.15
CA SER A 186 7.96 11.31 0.74
C SER A 186 8.61 12.58 0.15
N ALA A 187 8.13 13.77 0.52
CA ALA A 187 8.73 15.02 0.08
C ALA A 187 10.15 15.22 0.66
N VAL A 188 10.36 14.86 1.92
CA VAL A 188 11.67 14.84 2.56
C VAL A 188 12.57 13.81 1.90
N SER A 189 12.07 12.59 1.66
CA SER A 189 12.80 11.52 0.96
C SER A 189 13.29 11.98 -0.40
N ARG A 190 12.45 12.62 -1.20
CA ARG A 190 12.83 13.14 -2.53
C ARG A 190 14.00 14.12 -2.48
N LYS A 191 14.12 14.93 -1.41
CA LYS A 191 15.23 15.87 -1.23
C LYS A 191 16.49 15.21 -0.69
N LEU A 192 16.36 14.26 0.23
CA LEU A 192 17.49 13.67 0.94
C LEU A 192 18.06 12.42 0.25
N THR A 193 17.27 11.65 -0.50
CA THR A 193 17.77 10.44 -1.17
C THR A 193 18.96 10.71 -2.12
N PRO A 194 18.97 11.80 -2.92
CA PRO A 194 20.13 12.11 -3.75
C PRO A 194 21.41 12.40 -2.95
N LEU A 195 21.30 12.82 -1.70
CA LEU A 195 22.42 13.17 -0.82
C LEU A 195 22.89 11.99 0.04
N TRP A 196 21.93 11.20 0.55
CA TRP A 196 22.19 10.15 1.54
C TRP A 196 22.23 8.74 0.95
N GLY A 197 21.73 8.57 -0.27
CA GLY A 197 21.58 7.26 -0.89
C GLY A 197 20.33 6.50 -0.41
N ILE A 198 19.97 5.48 -1.17
CA ILE A 198 18.77 4.66 -0.93
C ILE A 198 18.86 3.90 0.38
N SER A 199 20.00 3.26 0.62
CA SER A 199 20.22 2.36 1.77
C SER A 199 20.15 3.11 3.11
N ARG A 200 20.74 4.31 3.19
CA ARG A 200 20.65 5.15 4.40
C ARG A 200 19.23 5.65 4.65
N MET A 201 18.52 6.06 3.58
CA MET A 201 17.12 6.49 3.72
C MET A 201 16.23 5.36 4.23
N VAL A 202 16.40 4.13 3.74
CA VAL A 202 15.65 2.96 4.22
C VAL A 202 15.97 2.68 5.69
N ARG A 203 17.24 2.71 6.08
CA ARG A 203 17.64 2.51 7.50
C ARG A 203 17.06 3.58 8.42
N THR A 204 17.19 4.86 8.06
CA THR A 204 16.67 5.98 8.85
C THR A 204 15.16 5.92 9.02
N GLY A 205 14.43 5.72 7.91
CA GLY A 205 12.98 5.60 7.97
C GLY A 205 12.54 4.38 8.77
N SER A 206 13.17 3.21 8.59
CA SER A 206 12.84 2.01 9.38
C SER A 206 13.14 2.20 10.89
N SER A 207 14.20 2.90 11.26
CA SER A 207 14.48 3.24 12.65
C SER A 207 13.41 4.17 13.25
N LEU A 208 12.92 5.14 12.48
CA LEU A 208 11.79 5.98 12.90
C LEU A 208 10.49 5.17 13.05
N SER A 209 10.31 4.10 12.26
CA SER A 209 9.16 3.19 12.43
C SER A 209 9.21 2.48 13.78
N ILE A 210 10.39 2.05 14.27
CA ILE A 210 10.55 1.48 15.61
C ILE A 210 10.17 2.51 16.68
N LEU A 211 10.69 3.74 16.57
CA LEU A 211 10.37 4.79 17.52
C LEU A 211 8.85 5.06 17.57
N ALA A 212 8.22 5.17 16.42
CA ALA A 212 6.78 5.41 16.30
C ALA A 212 5.95 4.26 16.91
N THR A 213 6.18 3.04 16.45
CA THR A 213 5.41 1.87 16.91
C THR A 213 5.74 1.48 18.34
N GLY A 214 7.00 1.66 18.77
CA GLY A 214 7.43 1.45 20.16
C GLY A 214 6.79 2.44 21.12
N THR A 215 6.73 3.72 20.77
CA THR A 215 6.01 4.74 21.56
C THR A 215 4.52 4.37 21.66
N MET A 216 3.89 3.95 20.57
CA MET A 216 2.49 3.52 20.56
C MET A 216 2.29 2.31 21.49
N ALA A 217 3.16 1.31 21.43
CA ALA A 217 3.09 0.13 22.28
C ALA A 217 3.25 0.51 23.77
N VAL A 218 4.26 1.30 24.12
CA VAL A 218 4.48 1.73 25.50
C VAL A 218 3.26 2.46 26.05
N LEU A 219 2.70 3.43 25.33
CA LEU A 219 1.51 4.17 25.75
C LEU A 219 0.29 3.25 25.94
N ALA A 220 0.10 2.25 25.07
CA ALA A 220 -0.96 1.28 25.18
C ALA A 220 -0.79 0.36 26.41
N PHE A 221 0.45 -0.11 26.69
CA PHE A 221 0.73 -0.97 27.84
C PHE A 221 0.66 -0.23 29.19
N VAL A 222 1.03 1.04 29.24
CA VAL A 222 0.84 1.91 30.41
C VAL A 222 -0.65 2.22 30.64
N GLY A 223 -1.51 1.93 29.68
CA GLY A 223 -2.96 2.13 29.80
C GLY A 223 -3.42 3.57 29.54
N TYR A 224 -2.60 4.35 28.82
CA TYR A 224 -2.94 5.73 28.45
C TYR A 224 -4.06 5.75 27.39
N ARG A 225 -5.29 6.06 27.86
CA ARG A 225 -6.51 6.03 27.05
C ARG A 225 -6.78 7.37 26.37
N SER A 226 -6.07 7.66 25.30
CA SER A 226 -6.27 8.86 24.48
C SER A 226 -6.12 8.55 23.01
N VAL A 227 -6.93 9.19 22.18
CA VAL A 227 -6.79 9.09 20.71
C VAL A 227 -5.40 9.55 20.25
N TRP A 228 -4.83 10.54 20.90
CA TRP A 228 -3.51 11.08 20.58
C TRP A 228 -2.37 10.10 20.86
N ALA A 229 -2.55 9.19 21.81
CA ALA A 229 -1.58 8.11 22.08
C ALA A 229 -1.46 7.11 20.92
N LEU A 230 -2.47 7.01 20.09
CA LEU A 230 -2.48 6.17 18.90
C LEU A 230 -2.16 7.00 17.64
N LEU A 231 -2.77 8.17 17.51
CA LEU A 231 -2.70 8.98 16.30
C LEU A 231 -1.31 9.60 16.07
N LEU A 232 -0.71 10.22 17.08
CA LEU A 232 0.60 10.88 16.91
C LEU A 232 1.71 9.90 16.54
N PRO A 233 1.85 8.72 17.21
CA PRO A 233 2.79 7.71 16.75
C PRO A 233 2.43 7.15 15.37
N ALA A 234 1.14 6.97 15.03
CA ALA A 234 0.74 6.53 13.70
C ALA A 234 1.12 7.55 12.61
N MET A 235 1.01 8.85 12.88
CA MET A 235 1.48 9.91 11.97
C MET A 235 3.00 9.88 11.80
N LEU A 236 3.76 9.68 12.88
CA LEU A 236 5.21 9.51 12.80
C LEU A 236 5.60 8.27 12.00
N PHE A 237 4.87 7.16 12.18
CA PHE A 237 5.02 5.97 11.34
C PHE A 237 4.72 6.29 9.87
N ALA A 238 3.62 6.98 9.57
CA ALA A 238 3.27 7.35 8.20
C ALA A 238 4.35 8.22 7.55
N PHE A 239 4.92 9.18 8.28
CA PHE A 239 6.08 9.96 7.84
C PHE A 239 7.28 9.05 7.54
N SER A 240 7.63 8.14 8.45
CA SER A 240 8.72 7.19 8.26
C SER A 240 8.50 6.28 7.05
N ASN A 241 7.26 5.83 6.84
CA ASN A 241 6.87 5.02 5.69
C ASN A 241 7.06 5.79 4.36
N GLY A 242 6.80 7.11 4.35
CA GLY A 242 7.11 7.99 3.22
C GLY A 242 8.60 8.06 2.88
N LEU A 243 9.49 7.93 3.87
CA LEU A 243 10.93 7.83 3.64
C LEU A 243 11.33 6.48 3.02
N VAL A 244 10.65 5.39 3.39
CA VAL A 244 11.07 4.01 3.09
C VAL A 244 10.51 3.48 1.79
N VAL A 245 9.22 3.65 1.51
CA VAL A 245 8.51 2.90 0.45
C VAL A 245 9.13 3.12 -0.92
N ALA A 246 9.34 4.37 -1.33
CA ALA A 246 9.93 4.68 -2.63
C ALA A 246 11.36 4.15 -2.75
N ASN A 247 12.16 4.31 -1.70
CA ASN A 247 13.54 3.87 -1.65
C ASN A 247 13.66 2.34 -1.65
N SER A 248 12.86 1.63 -0.86
CA SER A 248 12.86 0.17 -0.86
C SER A 248 12.37 -0.42 -2.20
N THR A 249 11.37 0.20 -2.82
CA THR A 249 10.91 -0.19 -4.16
C THR A 249 12.02 0.01 -5.20
N MET A 250 12.67 1.17 -5.20
CA MET A 250 13.77 1.47 -6.09
C MET A 250 14.96 0.54 -5.85
N GLY A 251 15.32 0.29 -4.59
CA GLY A 251 16.38 -0.64 -4.20
C GLY A 251 16.12 -2.07 -4.68
N ALA A 252 14.87 -2.55 -4.56
CA ALA A 252 14.47 -3.87 -5.07
C ALA A 252 14.59 -3.95 -6.60
N VAL A 253 14.17 -2.91 -7.32
CA VAL A 253 14.31 -2.85 -8.79
C VAL A 253 15.76 -2.74 -9.21
N ASN A 254 16.57 -1.93 -8.55
CA ASN A 254 18.00 -1.76 -8.87
C ASN A 254 18.84 -3.01 -8.56
N ALA A 255 18.40 -3.84 -7.61
CA ALA A 255 19.04 -5.13 -7.33
C ALA A 255 18.83 -6.15 -8.45
N ALA A 256 17.87 -5.92 -9.35
CA ALA A 256 17.59 -6.77 -10.49
C ALA A 256 18.32 -6.29 -11.75
N HIS A 257 18.61 -7.22 -12.67
CA HIS A 257 19.11 -6.85 -13.99
C HIS A 257 18.05 -6.03 -14.75
N ARG A 258 18.47 -5.05 -15.56
CA ARG A 258 17.55 -4.12 -16.27
C ARG A 258 16.48 -4.84 -17.11
N SER A 259 16.82 -5.97 -17.70
CA SER A 259 15.86 -6.78 -18.49
C SER A 259 14.69 -7.37 -17.68
N VAL A 260 14.83 -7.50 -16.36
CA VAL A 260 13.84 -8.07 -15.46
C VAL A 260 13.27 -7.07 -14.45
N ALA A 261 13.54 -5.77 -14.62
CA ALA A 261 13.09 -4.71 -13.73
C ALA A 261 11.57 -4.68 -13.53
N GLY A 262 10.80 -4.97 -14.59
CA GLY A 262 9.35 -5.10 -14.51
C GLY A 262 8.90 -6.26 -13.62
N PHE A 263 9.54 -7.42 -13.73
CA PHE A 263 9.30 -8.57 -12.86
C PHE A 263 9.66 -8.26 -11.41
N ALA A 264 10.79 -7.57 -11.18
CA ALA A 264 11.22 -7.16 -9.84
C ALA A 264 10.20 -6.20 -9.18
N SER A 265 9.72 -5.19 -9.90
CA SER A 265 8.70 -4.26 -9.41
C SER A 265 7.38 -4.99 -9.09
N GLY A 266 6.92 -5.88 -9.98
CA GLY A 266 5.71 -6.68 -9.78
C GLY A 266 5.82 -7.61 -8.57
N LEU A 267 6.93 -8.32 -8.44
CA LEU A 267 7.18 -9.24 -7.33
C LEU A 267 7.29 -8.51 -5.99
N ALA A 268 7.99 -7.38 -5.93
CA ALA A 268 8.08 -6.54 -4.73
C ALA A 268 6.71 -6.03 -4.29
N GLY A 269 5.86 -5.56 -5.24
CA GLY A 269 4.50 -5.16 -4.95
C GLY A 269 3.61 -6.32 -4.47
N SER A 270 3.78 -7.52 -5.04
CA SER A 270 3.08 -8.74 -4.60
C SER A 270 3.49 -9.13 -3.18
N PHE A 271 4.78 -9.10 -2.85
CA PHE A 271 5.28 -9.31 -1.49
C PHE A 271 4.69 -8.28 -0.52
N GLN A 272 4.68 -7.01 -0.91
CA GLN A 272 4.13 -5.93 -0.10
C GLN A 272 2.68 -6.22 0.30
N LEU A 273 1.83 -6.56 -0.66
CA LEU A 273 0.41 -6.78 -0.41
C LEU A 273 0.13 -8.11 0.30
N ALA A 274 0.86 -9.18 -0.04
CA ALA A 274 0.72 -10.49 0.60
C ALA A 274 1.09 -10.42 2.10
N PHE A 275 2.24 -9.81 2.42
CA PHE A 275 2.64 -9.59 3.82
C PHE A 275 1.66 -8.68 4.55
N ALA A 276 1.23 -7.60 3.93
CA ALA A 276 0.26 -6.67 4.51
C ALA A 276 -1.06 -7.38 4.88
N SER A 277 -1.60 -8.16 3.95
CA SER A 277 -2.84 -8.91 4.16
C SER A 277 -2.71 -9.98 5.24
N LEU A 278 -1.61 -10.74 5.22
CA LEU A 278 -1.34 -11.78 6.21
C LEU A 278 -1.23 -11.20 7.62
N VAL A 279 -0.46 -10.13 7.79
CA VAL A 279 -0.25 -9.52 9.11
C VAL A 279 -1.50 -8.78 9.59
N ALA A 280 -2.25 -8.13 8.71
CA ALA A 280 -3.54 -7.52 9.07
C ALA A 280 -4.53 -8.58 9.58
N TRP A 281 -4.64 -9.71 8.88
CA TRP A 281 -5.45 -10.85 9.31
C TRP A 281 -4.97 -11.40 10.66
N LEU A 282 -3.65 -11.66 10.79
CA LEU A 282 -3.06 -12.17 12.03
C LEU A 282 -3.31 -11.21 13.20
N THR A 283 -3.22 -9.91 12.99
CA THR A 283 -3.45 -8.89 14.01
C THR A 283 -4.85 -9.00 14.61
N VAL A 284 -5.87 -9.14 13.76
CA VAL A 284 -7.26 -9.30 14.20
C VAL A 284 -7.47 -10.68 14.82
N PHE A 285 -6.91 -11.74 14.23
CA PHE A 285 -6.99 -13.11 14.73
C PHE A 285 -6.41 -13.26 16.14
N LEU A 286 -5.32 -12.54 16.45
CA LEU A 286 -4.72 -12.50 17.78
C LEU A 286 -5.56 -11.71 18.83
N GLY A 287 -6.66 -11.07 18.43
CA GLY A 287 -7.54 -10.34 19.32
C GLY A 287 -7.26 -8.83 19.42
N ALA A 288 -6.55 -8.23 18.46
CA ALA A 288 -6.29 -6.79 18.47
C ALA A 288 -7.57 -5.94 18.34
N ALA A 289 -8.64 -6.52 17.81
CA ALA A 289 -9.97 -5.90 17.83
C ALA A 289 -10.50 -5.75 19.28
N GLU A 290 -10.12 -6.58 20.21
CA GLU A 290 -10.55 -6.56 21.62
C GLU A 290 -9.54 -5.87 22.54
N ASP A 291 -8.24 -6.01 22.29
CA ASP A 291 -7.18 -5.39 23.06
C ASP A 291 -6.16 -4.67 22.15
N VAL A 292 -6.12 -3.34 22.26
CA VAL A 292 -5.21 -2.47 21.51
C VAL A 292 -3.73 -2.81 21.76
N ARG A 293 -3.38 -3.37 22.93
CA ARG A 293 -2.00 -3.77 23.27
C ARG A 293 -1.49 -4.83 22.29
N ILE A 294 -2.34 -5.78 21.91
CA ILE A 294 -1.98 -6.83 20.94
C ILE A 294 -1.66 -6.18 19.58
N GLY A 295 -2.53 -5.30 19.09
CA GLY A 295 -2.30 -4.61 17.82
C GLY A 295 -1.00 -3.78 17.83
N THR A 296 -0.76 -3.04 18.90
CA THR A 296 0.47 -2.24 19.05
C THR A 296 1.72 -3.11 19.18
N ALA A 297 1.66 -4.25 19.87
CA ALA A 297 2.77 -5.20 19.94
C ALA A 297 3.09 -5.83 18.58
N VAL A 298 2.07 -6.18 17.79
CA VAL A 298 2.26 -6.72 16.43
C VAL A 298 2.96 -5.69 15.54
N VAL A 299 2.47 -4.45 15.48
CA VAL A 299 3.10 -3.43 14.62
C VAL A 299 4.52 -3.10 15.08
N PHE A 300 4.79 -3.12 16.37
CA PHE A 300 6.14 -2.94 16.91
C PHE A 300 7.07 -4.09 16.51
N THR A 301 6.61 -5.34 16.60
CA THR A 301 7.37 -6.51 16.16
C THR A 301 7.69 -6.44 14.66
N MET A 302 6.71 -6.04 13.82
CA MET A 302 6.94 -5.87 12.39
C MET A 302 7.97 -4.77 12.11
N ALA A 303 7.96 -3.67 12.88
CA ALA A 303 8.95 -2.61 12.76
C ALA A 303 10.37 -3.08 13.13
N LEU A 304 10.51 -3.90 14.19
CA LEU A 304 11.79 -4.49 14.58
C LEU A 304 12.36 -5.37 13.47
N VAL A 305 11.54 -6.29 12.92
CA VAL A 305 12.00 -7.20 11.85
C VAL A 305 12.30 -6.42 10.57
N GLY A 306 11.42 -5.49 10.16
CA GLY A 306 11.64 -4.65 8.99
C GLY A 306 12.91 -3.80 9.09
N THR A 307 13.21 -3.28 10.29
CA THR A 307 14.43 -2.51 10.54
C THR A 307 15.66 -3.41 10.55
N ALA A 308 15.59 -4.61 11.12
CA ALA A 308 16.69 -5.57 11.05
C ALA A 308 17.06 -5.88 9.60
N LEU A 309 16.06 -6.11 8.72
CA LEU A 309 16.30 -6.27 7.28
C LEU A 309 16.95 -5.02 6.66
N ALA A 310 16.50 -3.82 7.03
CA ALA A 310 17.07 -2.57 6.53
C ALA A 310 18.56 -2.43 6.86
N PHE A 311 18.98 -2.85 8.05
CA PHE A 311 20.39 -2.80 8.44
C PHE A 311 21.26 -3.88 7.77
N LEU A 312 20.66 -4.97 7.29
CA LEU A 312 21.35 -5.98 6.47
C LEU A 312 21.55 -5.54 5.01
N ILE A 313 20.87 -4.49 4.54
CA ILE A 313 21.08 -3.91 3.21
C ILE A 313 22.48 -3.30 3.18
N PRO A 314 23.36 -3.65 2.20
CA PRO A 314 24.64 -3.00 2.04
C PRO A 314 24.49 -1.48 1.84
N LEU A 315 25.41 -0.70 2.38
CA LEU A 315 25.47 0.74 2.06
C LEU A 315 25.89 0.93 0.61
N ASP A 316 25.36 1.96 -0.02
CA ASP A 316 25.70 2.28 -1.40
C ASP A 316 27.22 2.59 -1.50
N SER A 317 27.92 1.95 -2.42
CA SER A 317 29.40 2.04 -2.55
C SER A 317 29.93 3.42 -2.98
N GLY A 318 29.05 4.43 -3.12
CA GLY A 318 29.39 5.83 -3.39
C GLY A 318 29.55 6.71 -2.13
N ASP A 319 29.37 6.15 -0.93
CA ASP A 319 29.30 6.88 0.35
C ASP A 319 30.66 7.11 1.02
N SER A 320 31.79 6.91 0.33
CA SER A 320 33.14 7.08 0.87
C SER A 320 33.85 8.40 0.45
N THR A 321 33.10 9.40 -0.01
CA THR A 321 33.68 10.75 -0.20
C THR A 321 32.94 11.77 0.66
N PRO A 322 33.69 12.53 1.50
CA PRO A 322 33.16 13.58 2.35
C PRO A 322 32.58 14.75 1.57
#